data_7b7229c15526a2f9e7069c01be503388
#
_entry.id   7b7229c15526a2f9e7069c01be503388
#
_cell.length_a   1.000
_cell.length_b   1.000
_cell.length_c   1.000
_cell.angle_alpha   90.00
_cell.angle_beta   90.00
_cell.angle_gamma   90.00
#
_symmetry.space_group_name_H-M   'P 1'
#
loop_
_entity.id
_entity.type
_entity.pdbx_description
1 polymer ?
#
loop_
_entity_poly.entity_id
_entity_poly.type
_entity_poly.pdbx_seq_one_letter_code
_entity_poly.pdbx_strand_id
1 'polypeptide(L)'
;MDRSPGSQPPAAGIEQEVADLYEREAGGILRYAAALANSRETAHDALQEAFFRFFLCRSAGQRIRSPKSWLFRVARNYVLDQKKKSFRNEVGMESLSNVPCPAHRDEADGFELLQGLPQIGLSPREIECVRLRTEDLRYDEIAGVLGLQAGTVGALLARAHGKIRKAVGDGVHKKCDFAHPVARERRYAS
;
A
#
# COMPACT_ATOMS: atom_id res chain seq x y z
N MET A 1 -3.28 -15.35 41.73
CA MET A 1 -3.45 -15.24 40.26
C MET A 1 -2.38 -14.29 39.78
N ASP A 2 -1.28 -14.90 39.42
CA ASP A 2 -0.03 -14.21 39.08
C ASP A 2 -0.07 -13.88 37.57
N ARG A 3 -0.17 -12.58 37.23
CA ARG A 3 0.01 -12.10 35.85
C ARG A 3 1.48 -11.80 35.68
N SER A 4 2.21 -12.77 35.16
CA SER A 4 3.59 -12.54 34.67
C SER A 4 3.57 -11.39 33.67
N PRO A 5 4.37 -10.33 33.85
CA PRO A 5 4.52 -9.28 32.86
C PRO A 5 5.25 -9.89 31.66
N GLY A 6 4.56 -9.90 30.51
CA GLY A 6 5.16 -10.35 29.24
C GLY A 6 6.45 -9.59 29.00
N SER A 7 7.55 -10.32 28.81
CA SER A 7 8.88 -9.78 28.52
C SER A 7 8.79 -8.80 27.36
N GLN A 8 8.97 -7.52 27.63
CA GLN A 8 9.21 -6.53 26.58
C GLN A 8 10.48 -6.96 25.83
N PRO A 9 10.47 -7.04 24.52
CA PRO A 9 11.69 -7.28 23.76
C PRO A 9 12.69 -6.17 24.10
N PRO A 10 14.00 -6.46 24.24
CA PRO A 10 15.00 -5.44 24.50
C PRO A 10 14.98 -4.39 23.39
N ALA A 11 15.16 -3.12 23.73
CA ALA A 11 15.10 -1.99 22.78
C ALA A 11 15.93 -2.23 21.51
N ALA A 12 17.12 -2.81 21.63
CA ALA A 12 17.98 -3.20 20.53
C ALA A 12 17.32 -4.17 19.51
N GLY A 13 16.40 -5.04 19.97
CA GLY A 13 15.67 -5.95 19.08
C GLY A 13 14.60 -5.25 18.28
N ILE A 14 13.99 -4.18 18.83
CA ILE A 14 12.97 -3.39 18.13
C ILE A 14 13.61 -2.50 17.08
N GLU A 15 14.74 -1.87 17.38
CA GLU A 15 15.50 -1.06 16.42
C GLU A 15 15.92 -1.88 15.20
N GLN A 16 16.44 -3.09 15.43
CA GLN A 16 16.82 -3.98 14.33
C GLN A 16 15.57 -4.42 13.52
N GLU A 17 14.46 -4.77 14.18
CA GLU A 17 13.19 -5.11 13.50
C GLU A 17 12.72 -3.97 12.59
N VAL A 18 12.80 -2.72 13.07
CA VAL A 18 12.41 -1.53 12.32
C VAL A 18 13.36 -1.30 11.14
N ALA A 19 14.67 -1.43 11.35
CA ALA A 19 15.68 -1.27 10.30
C ALA A 19 15.49 -2.29 9.17
N ASP A 20 15.35 -3.57 9.52
CA ASP A 20 15.13 -4.65 8.56
C ASP A 20 13.83 -4.46 7.77
N LEU A 21 12.79 -3.97 8.44
CA LEU A 21 11.51 -3.71 7.81
C LEU A 21 11.58 -2.48 6.89
N TYR A 22 12.34 -1.46 7.30
CA TYR A 22 12.59 -0.27 6.50
C TYR A 22 13.30 -0.62 5.19
N GLU A 23 14.38 -1.38 5.25
CA GLU A 23 15.13 -1.81 4.07
C GLU A 23 14.25 -2.56 3.06
N ARG A 24 13.31 -3.39 3.54
CA ARG A 24 12.44 -4.18 2.67
C ARG A 24 11.26 -3.41 2.11
N GLU A 25 10.63 -2.55 2.90
CA GLU A 25 9.30 -2.03 2.59
C GLU A 25 9.28 -0.54 2.26
N ALA A 26 10.34 0.24 2.59
CA ALA A 26 10.33 1.70 2.44
C ALA A 26 10.10 2.12 0.98
N GLY A 27 10.76 1.47 0.02
CA GLY A 27 10.60 1.76 -1.40
C GLY A 27 9.16 1.56 -1.89
N GLY A 28 8.54 0.44 -1.51
CA GLY A 28 7.15 0.15 -1.87
C GLY A 28 6.15 1.13 -1.27
N ILE A 29 6.34 1.47 0.01
CA ILE A 29 5.49 2.44 0.70
C ILE A 29 5.64 3.82 0.06
N LEU A 30 6.86 4.23 -0.27
CA LEU A 30 7.13 5.52 -0.90
C LEU A 30 6.47 5.63 -2.27
N ARG A 31 6.63 4.60 -3.13
CA ARG A 31 5.96 4.55 -4.45
C ARG A 31 4.44 4.64 -4.32
N TYR A 32 3.87 3.85 -3.44
CA TYR A 32 2.42 3.85 -3.18
C TYR A 32 1.93 5.21 -2.67
N ALA A 33 2.60 5.78 -1.66
CA ALA A 33 2.24 7.05 -1.07
C ALA A 33 2.39 8.21 -2.07
N ALA A 34 3.47 8.24 -2.88
CA ALA A 34 3.69 9.25 -3.92
C ALA A 34 2.59 9.21 -5.00
N ALA A 35 2.23 8.01 -5.45
CA ALA A 35 1.14 7.82 -6.41
C ALA A 35 -0.24 8.20 -5.84
N LEU A 36 -0.43 8.06 -4.52
CA LEU A 36 -1.67 8.45 -3.85
C LEU A 36 -1.69 9.95 -3.54
N ALA A 37 -0.58 10.53 -3.06
CA ALA A 37 -0.48 11.93 -2.66
C ALA A 37 -0.41 12.89 -3.86
N ASN A 38 0.16 12.44 -4.97
CA ASN A 38 0.65 13.28 -6.07
C ASN A 38 1.68 14.32 -5.59
N SER A 39 2.44 13.99 -4.54
CA SER A 39 3.47 14.82 -3.93
C SER A 39 4.54 13.93 -3.31
N ARG A 40 5.80 14.15 -3.69
CA ARG A 40 6.94 13.40 -3.14
C ARG A 40 7.19 13.76 -1.67
N GLU A 41 7.06 15.02 -1.32
CA GLU A 41 7.21 15.50 0.06
C GLU A 41 6.19 14.80 0.98
N THR A 42 4.91 14.86 0.64
CA THR A 42 3.85 14.18 1.40
C THR A 42 4.09 12.67 1.49
N ALA A 43 4.68 12.06 0.46
CA ALA A 43 5.00 10.63 0.49
C ALA A 43 6.14 10.31 1.46
N HIS A 44 7.19 11.14 1.52
CA HIS A 44 8.26 10.99 2.50
C HIS A 44 7.75 11.17 3.93
N ASP A 45 6.90 12.17 4.16
CA ASP A 45 6.28 12.38 5.47
C ASP A 45 5.41 11.17 5.88
N ALA A 46 4.64 10.62 4.94
CA ALA A 46 3.82 9.45 5.18
C ALA A 46 4.66 8.22 5.53
N LEU A 47 5.82 8.04 4.87
CA LEU A 47 6.78 6.98 5.17
C LEU A 47 7.34 7.14 6.59
N GLN A 48 7.85 8.32 6.91
CA GLN A 48 8.41 8.61 8.24
C GLN A 48 7.38 8.39 9.34
N GLU A 49 6.16 8.91 9.17
CA GLU A 49 5.07 8.75 10.12
C GLU A 49 4.69 7.28 10.33
N ALA A 50 4.66 6.48 9.25
CA ALA A 50 4.34 5.07 9.34
C ALA A 50 5.38 4.30 10.18
N PHE A 51 6.67 4.52 9.92
CA PHE A 51 7.74 3.86 10.68
C PHE A 51 7.86 4.37 12.10
N PHE A 52 7.67 5.67 12.33
CA PHE A 52 7.65 6.25 13.67
C PHE A 52 6.52 5.63 14.52
N ARG A 53 5.32 5.56 13.99
CA ARG A 53 4.20 4.90 14.70
C ARG A 53 4.44 3.43 14.92
N PHE A 54 5.06 2.74 13.95
CA PHE A 54 5.42 1.34 14.10
C PHE A 54 6.37 1.14 15.27
N PHE A 55 7.45 1.95 15.33
CA PHE A 55 8.40 1.92 16.43
C PHE A 55 7.73 2.15 17.79
N LEU A 56 6.87 3.17 17.90
CA LEU A 56 6.14 3.46 19.15
C LEU A 56 5.24 2.30 19.56
N CYS A 57 4.49 1.70 18.64
CA CYS A 57 3.63 0.56 18.93
C CYS A 57 4.45 -0.64 19.42
N ARG A 58 5.60 -0.92 18.76
CA ARG A 58 6.48 -2.02 19.16
C ARG A 58 7.14 -1.77 20.50
N SER A 59 7.59 -0.55 20.77
CA SER A 59 8.16 -0.14 22.06
C SER A 59 7.14 -0.22 23.20
N ALA A 60 5.87 -0.01 22.91
CA ALA A 60 4.77 -0.21 23.85
C ALA A 60 4.36 -1.70 24.02
N GLY A 61 5.11 -2.64 23.43
CA GLY A 61 4.84 -4.08 23.53
C GLY A 61 3.68 -4.58 22.67
N GLN A 62 3.14 -3.76 21.77
CA GLN A 62 2.03 -4.18 20.90
C GLN A 62 2.52 -5.14 19.82
N ARG A 63 1.80 -6.26 19.62
CA ARG A 63 2.04 -7.20 18.52
C ARG A 63 1.29 -6.74 17.27
N ILE A 64 2.03 -6.47 16.21
CA ILE A 64 1.46 -6.16 14.90
C ILE A 64 1.53 -7.43 14.05
N ARG A 65 0.36 -7.98 13.71
CA ARG A 65 0.24 -9.30 13.03
C ARG A 65 0.80 -9.29 11.60
N SER A 66 0.57 -8.20 10.86
CA SER A 66 1.10 -8.00 9.51
C SER A 66 1.75 -6.63 9.42
N PRO A 67 3.07 -6.51 9.72
CA PRO A 67 3.79 -5.24 9.72
C PRO A 67 3.67 -4.51 8.38
N LYS A 68 3.86 -5.21 7.26
CA LYS A 68 3.76 -4.65 5.90
C LYS A 68 2.41 -3.97 5.69
N SER A 69 1.32 -4.69 5.77
CA SER A 69 -0.02 -4.12 5.53
C SER A 69 -0.38 -3.02 6.54
N TRP A 70 0.12 -3.12 7.77
CA TRP A 70 -0.07 -2.09 8.79
C TRP A 70 0.63 -0.78 8.39
N LEU A 71 1.88 -0.83 7.92
CA LEU A 71 2.63 0.33 7.44
C LEU A 71 1.94 1.00 6.25
N PHE A 72 1.54 0.21 5.24
CA PHE A 72 0.79 0.72 4.09
C PHE A 72 -0.51 1.41 4.51
N ARG A 73 -1.23 0.84 5.49
CA ARG A 73 -2.46 1.45 6.01
C ARG A 73 -2.18 2.78 6.72
N VAL A 74 -1.12 2.87 7.52
CA VAL A 74 -0.76 4.11 8.22
C VAL A 74 -0.35 5.19 7.22
N ALA A 75 0.52 4.86 6.26
CA ALA A 75 0.94 5.78 5.21
C ALA A 75 -0.25 6.28 4.37
N ARG A 76 -1.16 5.36 3.99
CA ARG A 76 -2.40 5.71 3.30
C ARG A 76 -3.26 6.70 4.08
N ASN A 77 -3.50 6.41 5.34
CA ASN A 77 -4.32 7.27 6.19
C ASN A 77 -3.69 8.66 6.34
N TYR A 78 -2.38 8.74 6.52
CA TYR A 78 -1.67 10.01 6.55
C TYR A 78 -1.92 10.83 5.28
N VAL A 79 -1.70 10.24 4.10
CA VAL A 79 -1.93 10.93 2.82
C VAL A 79 -3.37 11.39 2.67
N LEU A 80 -4.35 10.55 3.02
CA LEU A 80 -5.76 10.93 2.93
C LEU A 80 -6.13 12.07 3.88
N ASP A 81 -5.53 12.11 5.07
CA ASP A 81 -5.76 13.18 6.03
C ASP A 81 -5.11 14.49 5.58
N GLN A 82 -3.93 14.45 4.96
CA GLN A 82 -3.32 15.64 4.33
C GLN A 82 -4.19 16.19 3.19
N LYS A 83 -4.69 15.32 2.31
CA LYS A 83 -5.63 15.74 1.26
C LYS A 83 -6.90 16.40 1.78
N LYS A 84 -7.46 15.89 2.86
CA LYS A 84 -8.63 16.52 3.51
C LYS A 84 -8.31 17.88 4.12
N LYS A 85 -7.09 18.04 4.67
CA LYS A 85 -6.63 19.33 5.21
C LYS A 85 -6.43 20.35 4.09
N SER A 86 -5.74 19.98 3.00
CA SER A 86 -5.56 20.85 1.83
C SER A 86 -6.89 21.29 1.24
N PHE A 87 -7.82 20.33 1.03
CA PHE A 87 -9.16 20.67 0.52
C PHE A 87 -9.92 21.66 1.42
N ARG A 88 -9.81 21.55 2.74
CA ARG A 88 -10.43 22.51 3.68
C ARG A 88 -9.78 23.89 3.60
N ASN A 89 -8.48 23.96 3.36
CA ASN A 89 -7.76 25.21 3.21
C ASN A 89 -8.00 25.87 1.85
N GLU A 90 -8.23 25.08 0.80
CA GLU A 90 -8.50 25.55 -0.57
C GLU A 90 -9.93 26.09 -0.76
N VAL A 91 -10.91 25.66 0.05
CA VAL A 91 -12.26 26.25 0.06
C VAL A 91 -12.25 27.71 0.56
N GLY A 92 -11.11 28.20 1.09
CA GLY A 92 -10.87 29.59 1.47
C GLY A 92 -9.97 30.39 0.54
N MET A 93 -9.38 29.81 -0.50
CA MET A 93 -8.51 30.52 -1.47
C MET A 93 -8.52 29.78 -2.82
N GLU A 94 -8.85 30.51 -3.89
CA GLU A 94 -8.89 30.01 -5.25
C GLU A 94 -7.59 29.25 -5.66
N SER A 95 -7.85 28.11 -6.21
CA SER A 95 -7.08 27.27 -7.11
C SER A 95 -5.80 27.87 -7.70
N LEU A 96 -4.66 27.30 -7.35
CA LEU A 96 -3.48 27.21 -8.21
C LEU A 96 -2.66 25.97 -7.82
N SER A 97 -2.78 24.92 -8.56
CA SER A 97 -1.69 24.12 -9.13
C SER A 97 -2.05 22.63 -9.32
N ASN A 98 -2.53 22.36 -10.51
CA ASN A 98 -2.19 21.11 -11.20
C ASN A 98 -0.78 21.31 -11.80
N VAL A 99 0.27 21.20 -11.00
CA VAL A 99 1.62 21.05 -11.51
C VAL A 99 1.96 19.56 -11.48
N PRO A 100 2.12 18.90 -12.64
CA PRO A 100 2.63 17.54 -12.66
C PRO A 100 4.04 17.56 -12.10
N CYS A 101 4.30 16.81 -11.03
CA CYS A 101 5.64 16.61 -10.51
C CYS A 101 6.47 15.86 -11.57
N PRO A 102 7.60 16.42 -12.06
CA PRO A 102 8.45 15.71 -13.01
C PRO A 102 9.01 14.46 -12.36
N ALA A 103 8.70 13.32 -12.94
CA ALA A 103 9.20 12.03 -12.51
C ALA A 103 10.74 12.01 -12.58
N HIS A 104 11.40 11.75 -11.46
CA HIS A 104 12.82 11.46 -11.45
C HIS A 104 13.03 10.01 -11.96
N ARG A 105 13.93 9.87 -12.95
CA ARG A 105 14.01 8.78 -13.93
C ARG A 105 14.82 7.55 -13.50
N ASP A 106 14.96 7.24 -12.23
CA ASP A 106 15.87 6.15 -11.83
C ASP A 106 15.21 4.84 -11.34
N GLU A 107 13.85 4.74 -11.35
CA GLU A 107 13.12 3.48 -11.15
C GLU A 107 11.85 3.46 -12.01
N ALA A 108 11.99 3.74 -13.32
CA ALA A 108 10.89 4.21 -14.17
C ALA A 108 9.89 3.14 -14.63
N ASP A 109 10.25 1.86 -14.70
CA ASP A 109 9.44 0.88 -15.47
C ASP A 109 8.11 0.48 -14.82
N GLY A 110 7.98 0.58 -13.50
CA GLY A 110 6.72 0.24 -12.81
C GLY A 110 5.80 1.43 -12.58
N PHE A 111 6.34 2.64 -12.42
CA PHE A 111 5.58 3.83 -12.07
C PHE A 111 4.82 4.43 -13.28
N GLU A 112 5.43 4.42 -14.47
CA GLU A 112 4.78 4.92 -15.70
C GLU A 112 3.57 4.06 -16.08
N LEU A 113 3.67 2.74 -15.96
CA LEU A 113 2.55 1.84 -16.23
C LEU A 113 1.35 2.14 -15.32
N LEU A 114 1.59 2.50 -14.06
CA LEU A 114 0.54 2.80 -13.09
C LEU A 114 -0.09 4.20 -13.28
N GLN A 115 0.58 5.11 -13.97
CA GLN A 115 0.02 6.43 -14.31
C GLN A 115 -1.04 6.34 -15.42
N GLY A 116 -0.93 5.36 -16.33
CA GLY A 116 -1.89 5.12 -17.39
C GLY A 116 -3.20 4.47 -16.95
N LEU A 117 -3.30 3.95 -15.73
CA LEU A 117 -4.48 3.22 -15.25
C LEU A 117 -5.79 4.02 -15.28
N PRO A 118 -5.84 5.33 -14.95
CA PRO A 118 -7.07 6.11 -15.09
C PRO A 118 -7.53 6.23 -16.54
N GLN A 119 -6.61 6.31 -17.50
CA GLN A 119 -6.91 6.50 -18.92
C GLN A 119 -7.57 5.27 -19.55
N ILE A 120 -7.33 4.09 -19.01
CA ILE A 120 -7.98 2.84 -19.44
C ILE A 120 -9.29 2.54 -18.68
N GLY A 121 -9.84 3.52 -17.97
CA GLY A 121 -11.15 3.45 -17.34
C GLY A 121 -11.21 2.64 -16.05
N LEU A 122 -10.09 2.49 -15.33
CA LEU A 122 -10.11 1.91 -13.98
C LEU A 122 -10.73 2.91 -12.99
N SER A 123 -11.58 2.41 -12.11
CA SER A 123 -12.08 3.20 -10.99
C SER A 123 -10.96 3.46 -9.95
N PRO A 124 -11.06 4.51 -9.12
CA PRO A 124 -10.08 4.81 -8.09
C PRO A 124 -9.79 3.63 -7.15
N ARG A 125 -10.82 2.84 -6.82
CA ARG A 125 -10.68 1.64 -5.99
C ARG A 125 -9.94 0.51 -6.71
N GLU A 126 -10.19 0.32 -8.00
CA GLU A 126 -9.47 -0.66 -8.82
C GLU A 126 -8.00 -0.28 -8.93
N ILE A 127 -7.70 1.01 -9.17
CA ILE A 127 -6.33 1.53 -9.23
C ILE A 127 -5.60 1.27 -7.91
N GLU A 128 -6.24 1.57 -6.79
CA GLU A 128 -5.65 1.41 -5.47
C GLU A 128 -5.36 -0.07 -5.15
N CYS A 129 -6.29 -0.98 -5.50
CA CYS A 129 -6.05 -2.42 -5.38
C CYS A 129 -4.88 -2.90 -6.25
N VAL A 130 -4.78 -2.43 -7.50
CA VAL A 130 -3.68 -2.78 -8.40
C VAL A 130 -2.35 -2.29 -7.82
N ARG A 131 -2.25 -1.04 -7.38
CA ARG A 131 -1.04 -0.49 -6.77
C ARG A 131 -0.57 -1.29 -5.55
N LEU A 132 -1.47 -1.65 -4.65
CA LEU A 132 -1.11 -2.47 -3.48
C LEU A 132 -0.71 -3.89 -3.90
N ARG A 133 -1.31 -4.42 -4.96
CA ARG A 133 -0.95 -5.74 -5.48
C ARG A 133 0.43 -5.75 -6.15
N THR A 134 0.85 -4.67 -6.81
CA THR A 134 2.21 -4.54 -7.37
C THR A 134 3.29 -4.43 -6.30
N GLU A 135 2.93 -4.07 -5.08
CA GLU A 135 3.81 -4.12 -3.90
C GLU A 135 3.71 -5.46 -3.16
N ASP A 136 3.26 -6.53 -3.82
CA ASP A 136 3.16 -7.90 -3.32
C ASP A 136 2.27 -8.11 -2.09
N LEU A 137 1.34 -7.20 -1.80
CA LEU A 137 0.34 -7.44 -0.76
C LEU A 137 -0.64 -8.53 -1.18
N ARG A 138 -0.99 -9.41 -0.23
CA ARG A 138 -2.03 -10.42 -0.41
C ARG A 138 -3.43 -9.79 -0.33
N TYR A 139 -4.44 -10.50 -0.79
CA TYR A 139 -5.82 -9.97 -0.82
C TYR A 139 -6.36 -9.60 0.56
N ASP A 140 -6.04 -10.39 1.58
CA ASP A 140 -6.39 -10.10 2.97
C ASP A 140 -5.65 -8.86 3.51
N GLU A 141 -4.40 -8.67 3.12
CA GLU A 141 -3.59 -7.50 3.46
C GLU A 141 -4.10 -6.23 2.77
N ILE A 142 -4.41 -6.31 1.47
CA ILE A 142 -5.05 -5.20 0.72
C ILE A 142 -6.40 -4.84 1.35
N ALA A 143 -7.19 -5.85 1.71
CA ALA A 143 -8.46 -5.65 2.40
C ALA A 143 -8.27 -4.89 3.73
N GLY A 144 -7.24 -5.25 4.51
CA GLY A 144 -6.88 -4.56 5.75
C GLY A 144 -6.42 -3.12 5.53
N VAL A 145 -5.68 -2.83 4.45
CA VAL A 145 -5.25 -1.46 4.09
C VAL A 145 -6.44 -0.59 3.67
N LEU A 146 -7.35 -1.14 2.86
CA LEU A 146 -8.45 -0.38 2.25
C LEU A 146 -9.74 -0.36 3.08
N GLY A 147 -9.80 -1.14 4.17
CA GLY A 147 -11.03 -1.32 4.97
C GLY A 147 -12.12 -2.05 4.18
N LEU A 148 -11.75 -3.06 3.41
CA LEU A 148 -12.64 -3.87 2.56
C LEU A 148 -12.64 -5.34 3.02
N GLN A 149 -13.50 -6.14 2.40
CA GLN A 149 -13.43 -7.60 2.52
C GLN A 149 -12.53 -8.18 1.42
N ALA A 150 -11.84 -9.30 1.69
CA ALA A 150 -10.95 -9.94 0.73
C ALA A 150 -11.65 -10.34 -0.58
N GLY A 151 -12.91 -10.79 -0.49
CA GLY A 151 -13.74 -11.09 -1.67
C GLY A 151 -13.99 -9.86 -2.55
N THR A 152 -14.20 -8.68 -1.94
CA THR A 152 -14.35 -7.42 -2.66
C THR A 152 -13.06 -7.03 -3.38
N VAL A 153 -11.90 -7.22 -2.72
CA VAL A 153 -10.59 -6.98 -3.34
C VAL A 153 -10.39 -7.88 -4.55
N GLY A 154 -10.72 -9.19 -4.43
CA GLY A 154 -10.66 -10.13 -5.54
C GLY A 154 -11.51 -9.69 -6.73
N ALA A 155 -12.75 -9.25 -6.49
CA ALA A 155 -13.64 -8.75 -7.52
C ALA A 155 -13.14 -7.46 -8.18
N LEU A 156 -12.54 -6.54 -7.41
CA LEU A 156 -11.93 -5.30 -7.92
C LEU A 156 -10.73 -5.61 -8.82
N LEU A 157 -9.82 -6.47 -8.38
CA LEU A 157 -8.65 -6.89 -9.14
C LEU A 157 -9.03 -7.64 -10.43
N ALA A 158 -10.03 -8.53 -10.38
CA ALA A 158 -10.51 -9.23 -11.55
C ALA A 158 -11.07 -8.26 -12.62
N ARG A 159 -11.86 -7.26 -12.20
CA ARG A 159 -12.37 -6.22 -13.11
C ARG A 159 -11.24 -5.35 -13.67
N ALA A 160 -10.30 -4.92 -12.82
CA ALA A 160 -9.14 -4.15 -13.24
C ALA A 160 -8.32 -4.91 -14.29
N HIS A 161 -8.02 -6.19 -14.04
CA HIS A 161 -7.29 -7.04 -14.96
C HIS A 161 -8.00 -7.21 -16.31
N GLY A 162 -9.34 -7.38 -16.31
CA GLY A 162 -10.14 -7.43 -17.52
C GLY A 162 -10.04 -6.14 -18.36
N LYS A 163 -10.06 -4.97 -17.71
CA LYS A 163 -9.92 -3.66 -18.38
C LYS A 163 -8.50 -3.46 -18.94
N ILE A 164 -7.47 -3.78 -18.15
CA ILE A 164 -6.06 -3.70 -18.56
C ILE A 164 -5.83 -4.60 -19.77
N ARG A 165 -6.30 -5.85 -19.73
CA ARG A 165 -6.16 -6.78 -20.85
C ARG A 165 -6.81 -6.28 -22.15
N LYS A 166 -8.00 -5.67 -22.05
CA LYS A 166 -8.67 -5.05 -23.19
C LYS A 166 -7.89 -3.86 -23.75
N ALA A 167 -7.31 -3.03 -22.88
CA ALA A 167 -6.55 -1.85 -23.29
C ALA A 167 -5.21 -2.20 -23.93
N VAL A 168 -4.55 -3.27 -23.47
CA VAL A 168 -3.24 -3.73 -24.01
C VAL A 168 -3.42 -4.54 -25.31
N GLY A 169 -4.66 -4.98 -25.61
CA GLY A 169 -4.96 -5.85 -26.77
C GLY A 169 -4.58 -7.30 -26.53
N ASP A 170 -5.15 -8.22 -27.32
CA ASP A 170 -4.87 -9.67 -27.21
C ASP A 170 -3.43 -10.07 -27.58
N GLY A 171 -2.53 -9.13 -27.83
CA GLY A 171 -1.15 -9.35 -28.32
C GLY A 171 -0.11 -9.67 -27.24
N VAL A 172 -0.43 -9.58 -25.95
CA VAL A 172 0.50 -9.91 -24.86
C VAL A 172 0.02 -11.15 -24.11
N HIS A 173 -0.13 -12.25 -24.82
CA HIS A 173 -0.16 -13.57 -24.22
C HIS A 173 1.28 -13.99 -23.92
N LYS A 174 1.74 -13.82 -22.70
CA LYS A 174 2.53 -14.75 -21.86
C LYS A 174 3.24 -13.98 -20.72
N LYS A 175 2.91 -14.38 -19.51
CA LYS A 175 3.53 -14.00 -18.22
C LYS A 175 2.89 -12.84 -17.48
N CYS A 176 1.67 -13.02 -17.02
CA CYS A 176 1.27 -12.59 -15.69
C CYS A 176 0.43 -13.73 -15.09
N ASP A 177 1.10 -14.74 -14.60
CA ASP A 177 0.51 -15.76 -13.74
C ASP A 177 0.15 -15.11 -12.41
N PHE A 178 -1.00 -14.44 -12.38
CA PHE A 178 -1.73 -14.18 -11.15
C PHE A 178 -2.43 -15.48 -10.72
N ALA A 179 -1.64 -16.55 -10.63
CA ALA A 179 -2.13 -17.82 -10.12
C ALA A 179 -2.46 -17.66 -8.64
N HIS A 180 -3.71 -17.84 -8.35
CA HIS A 180 -4.29 -18.00 -7.03
C HIS A 180 -3.57 -19.13 -6.25
N PRO A 181 -2.94 -18.88 -5.11
CA PRO A 181 -2.62 -19.93 -4.18
C PRO A 181 -3.67 -19.97 -3.05
N VAL A 182 -4.96 -20.11 -3.40
CA VAL A 182 -5.99 -20.29 -2.37
C VAL A 182 -6.90 -21.45 -2.77
N ALA A 183 -6.30 -22.62 -2.98
CA ALA A 183 -7.10 -23.86 -3.03
C ALA A 183 -6.21 -25.10 -2.83
N ARG A 184 -5.46 -25.20 -1.73
CA ARG A 184 -4.89 -26.48 -1.30
C ARG A 184 -4.49 -26.49 0.17
N GLU A 185 -5.45 -26.27 1.06
CA GLU A 185 -5.35 -26.76 2.44
C GLU A 185 -6.72 -27.18 2.96
N ARG A 186 -7.31 -28.20 2.33
CA ARG A 186 -8.33 -29.04 2.97
C ARG A 186 -8.24 -30.43 2.39
N ARG A 187 -7.25 -31.19 2.84
CA ARG A 187 -7.30 -32.67 2.88
C ARG A 187 -6.04 -33.18 3.54
N TYR A 188 -6.05 -33.26 4.86
CA TYR A 188 -5.39 -34.28 5.67
C TYR A 188 -5.91 -34.11 7.10
N ALA A 189 -7.02 -34.74 7.37
CA ALA A 189 -7.43 -35.19 8.68
C ALA A 189 -8.35 -36.39 8.45
N SER A 190 -7.76 -37.55 8.46
CA SER A 190 -8.38 -38.85 8.82
C SER A 190 -7.25 -39.72 9.30
#